data_79da0042370f9fe4b9f721729a8ca17e
#
_entry.id   79da0042370f9fe4b9f721729a8ca17e
#
_cell.length_a   1.000
_cell.length_b   1.000
_cell.length_c   1.000
_cell.angle_alpha   90.00
_cell.angle_beta   90.00
_cell.angle_gamma   90.00
#
_symmetry.space_group_name_H-M   'P 1'
#
loop_
_entity.id
_entity.type
_entity.pdbx_description
1 polymer ?
#
loop_
_entity_poly.entity_id
_entity_poly.type
_entity_poly.pdbx_seq_one_letter_code
_entity_poly.pdbx_strand_id
1 'polypeptide(L)'
;MSQGILIFQAIVTIACIAFVLAAGIQKSNRLSKLMLIVAFLCLIENAAYLMEIQADSISAILLIMKLRYIGVAFIDTFFLLFCMRYTHKKIPKHLVGVMLVVDILVMISAWTSQYHSLFYRDIYYVTAGSLTYLHRVYGPVIYFNSVYETVQIFACAYLALKGWREA
;
A
#
# COMPACT_ATOMS: atom_id res chain seq x y z
N MET A 1 0.51 11.48 -20.96
CA MET A 1 0.20 10.14 -20.38
C MET A 1 -1.00 9.56 -21.12
N SER A 2 -1.09 8.23 -21.33
CA SER A 2 -2.19 7.67 -22.10
C SER A 2 -3.50 7.74 -21.29
N GLN A 3 -4.58 8.23 -21.90
CA GLN A 3 -5.93 8.27 -21.30
C GLN A 3 -6.36 6.90 -20.76
N GLY A 4 -5.85 5.82 -21.36
CA GLY A 4 -6.12 4.46 -20.91
C GLY A 4 -5.66 4.15 -19.48
N ILE A 5 -4.50 4.67 -19.06
CA ILE A 5 -4.00 4.48 -17.68
C ILE A 5 -4.90 5.21 -16.68
N LEU A 6 -5.33 6.42 -17.01
CA LEU A 6 -6.23 7.20 -16.15
C LEU A 6 -7.58 6.50 -15.97
N ILE A 7 -8.16 6.02 -17.07
CA ILE A 7 -9.44 5.29 -17.05
C ILE A 7 -9.31 4.00 -16.23
N PHE A 8 -8.25 3.22 -16.46
CA PHE A 8 -7.99 2.00 -15.71
C PHE A 8 -7.88 2.27 -14.21
N GLN A 9 -7.09 3.28 -13.82
CA GLN A 9 -6.91 3.64 -12.41
C GLN A 9 -8.20 4.17 -11.77
N ALA A 10 -9.02 4.91 -12.50
CA ALA A 10 -10.34 5.36 -12.02
C ALA A 10 -11.26 4.16 -11.75
N ILE A 11 -11.29 3.16 -12.65
CA ILE A 11 -12.06 1.92 -12.45
C ILE A 11 -11.61 1.18 -11.19
N VAL A 12 -10.30 1.02 -10.99
CA VAL A 12 -9.73 0.36 -9.79
C VAL A 12 -10.14 1.12 -8.53
N THR A 13 -10.07 2.46 -8.53
CA THR A 13 -10.48 3.27 -7.38
C THR A 13 -11.96 3.12 -7.06
N ILE A 14 -12.84 3.08 -8.08
CA ILE A 14 -14.28 2.83 -7.91
C ILE A 14 -14.51 1.42 -7.33
N ALA A 15 -13.78 0.41 -7.80
CA ALA A 15 -13.86 -0.94 -7.26
C ALA A 15 -13.43 -1.00 -5.78
N CYS A 16 -12.39 -0.25 -5.38
CA CYS A 16 -11.98 -0.12 -3.98
C CYS A 16 -13.07 0.54 -3.13
N ILE A 17 -13.75 1.58 -3.63
CA ILE A 17 -14.89 2.21 -2.93
C ILE A 17 -16.01 1.20 -2.72
N ALA A 18 -16.39 0.46 -3.77
CA ALA A 18 -17.42 -0.57 -3.69
C ALA A 18 -17.05 -1.66 -2.67
N PHE A 19 -15.76 -2.06 -2.63
CA PHE A 19 -15.24 -3.04 -1.67
C PHE A 19 -15.29 -2.53 -0.23
N VAL A 20 -14.95 -1.25 0.03
CA VAL A 20 -15.07 -0.62 1.36
C VAL A 20 -16.53 -0.62 1.81
N LEU A 21 -17.47 -0.23 0.93
CA LEU A 21 -18.89 -0.22 1.24
C LEU A 21 -19.40 -1.63 1.56
N ALA A 22 -19.06 -2.62 0.73
CA ALA A 22 -19.44 -4.02 0.94
C ALA A 22 -18.88 -4.58 2.26
N ALA A 23 -17.62 -4.29 2.58
CA ALA A 23 -17.00 -4.71 3.84
C ALA A 23 -17.64 -4.02 5.06
N GLY A 24 -18.08 -2.76 4.90
CA GLY A 24 -18.76 -1.99 5.96
C GLY A 24 -20.16 -2.49 6.32
N ILE A 25 -20.86 -3.10 5.37
CA ILE A 25 -22.23 -3.64 5.57
C ILE A 25 -22.20 -4.99 6.30
N GLN A 26 -21.07 -5.71 6.29
CA GLN A 26 -20.98 -7.02 6.92
C GLN A 26 -21.12 -6.93 8.45
N LYS A 27 -21.67 -8.02 9.07
CA LYS A 27 -21.76 -8.10 10.53
C LYS A 27 -20.40 -7.84 11.19
N SER A 28 -20.40 -6.92 12.16
CA SER A 28 -19.20 -6.48 12.87
C SER A 28 -18.58 -7.61 13.70
N ASN A 29 -17.70 -8.40 13.10
CA ASN A 29 -16.81 -9.31 13.79
C ASN A 29 -15.35 -8.86 13.62
N ARG A 30 -14.41 -9.52 14.31
CA ARG A 30 -12.98 -9.14 14.24
C ARG A 30 -12.39 -9.32 12.84
N LEU A 31 -12.88 -10.28 12.06
CA LEU A 31 -12.42 -10.56 10.72
C LEU A 31 -12.91 -9.48 9.75
N SER A 32 -14.20 -9.11 9.81
CA SER A 32 -14.75 -8.04 8.96
C SER A 32 -14.13 -6.68 9.26
N LYS A 33 -13.75 -6.41 10.52
CA LYS A 33 -13.01 -5.18 10.86
C LYS A 33 -11.63 -5.13 10.21
N LEU A 34 -10.88 -6.24 10.23
CA LEU A 34 -9.57 -6.30 9.54
C LEU A 34 -9.73 -6.13 8.02
N MET A 35 -10.73 -6.78 7.43
CA MET A 35 -11.05 -6.65 6.02
C MET A 35 -11.42 -5.20 5.66
N LEU A 36 -12.20 -4.51 6.50
CA LEU A 36 -12.55 -3.11 6.30
C LEU A 36 -11.30 -2.20 6.38
N ILE A 37 -10.38 -2.46 7.31
CA ILE A 37 -9.13 -1.71 7.41
C ILE A 37 -8.31 -1.89 6.13
N VAL A 38 -8.11 -3.13 5.66
CA VAL A 38 -7.37 -3.43 4.42
C VAL A 38 -8.03 -2.73 3.23
N ALA A 39 -9.36 -2.84 3.09
CA ALA A 39 -10.10 -2.19 2.02
C ALA A 39 -9.92 -0.66 2.02
N PHE A 40 -9.94 -0.05 3.21
CA PHE A 40 -9.75 1.39 3.36
C PHE A 40 -8.31 1.83 3.04
N LEU A 41 -7.31 1.06 3.44
CA LEU A 41 -5.92 1.32 3.09
C LEU A 41 -5.68 1.19 1.58
N CYS A 42 -6.26 0.18 0.92
CA CYS A 42 -6.25 0.04 -0.53
C CYS A 42 -6.91 1.24 -1.23
N LEU A 43 -8.02 1.74 -0.68
CA LEU A 43 -8.68 2.93 -1.22
C LEU A 43 -7.78 4.16 -1.13
N ILE A 44 -7.13 4.40 0.02
CA ILE A 44 -6.19 5.52 0.19
C ILE A 44 -5.06 5.43 -0.85
N GLU A 45 -4.44 4.25 -1.00
CA GLU A 45 -3.37 4.04 -1.97
C GLU A 45 -3.81 4.34 -3.39
N ASN A 46 -4.93 3.74 -3.82
CA ASN A 46 -5.41 3.89 -5.19
C ASN A 46 -5.90 5.31 -5.50
N ALA A 47 -6.59 5.95 -4.55
CA ALA A 47 -7.01 7.34 -4.69
C ALA A 47 -5.80 8.29 -4.78
N ALA A 48 -4.81 8.11 -3.92
CA ALA A 48 -3.57 8.90 -3.97
C ALA A 48 -2.82 8.66 -5.28
N TYR A 49 -2.73 7.43 -5.78
CA TYR A 49 -2.11 7.14 -7.06
C TYR A 49 -2.86 7.81 -8.24
N LEU A 50 -4.20 7.82 -8.20
CA LEU A 50 -5.01 8.55 -9.20
C LEU A 50 -4.73 10.05 -9.18
N MET A 51 -4.58 10.64 -7.98
CA MET A 51 -4.20 12.06 -7.83
C MET A 51 -2.77 12.32 -8.33
N GLU A 52 -1.83 11.41 -8.04
CA GLU A 52 -0.43 11.51 -8.47
C GLU A 52 -0.29 11.55 -10.00
N ILE A 53 -1.10 10.74 -10.70
CA ILE A 53 -1.15 10.70 -12.16
C ILE A 53 -1.56 12.06 -12.78
N GLN A 54 -2.35 12.85 -12.05
CA GLN A 54 -2.89 14.13 -12.49
C GLN A 54 -2.11 15.33 -11.97
N ALA A 55 -1.08 15.11 -11.17
CA ALA A 55 -0.33 16.18 -10.53
C ALA A 55 0.64 16.87 -11.53
N ASP A 56 0.60 18.19 -11.58
CA ASP A 56 1.38 19.01 -12.51
C ASP A 56 2.68 19.56 -11.91
N SER A 57 2.94 19.30 -10.62
CA SER A 57 4.13 19.80 -9.94
C SER A 57 4.76 18.77 -9.01
N ILE A 58 6.08 18.84 -8.86
CA ILE A 58 6.84 17.96 -7.95
C ILE A 58 6.38 18.16 -6.50
N SER A 59 6.05 19.37 -6.09
CA SER A 59 5.54 19.65 -4.74
C SER A 59 4.20 18.98 -4.48
N ALA A 60 3.28 19.00 -5.44
CA ALA A 60 2.01 18.27 -5.34
C ALA A 60 2.25 16.76 -5.26
N ILE A 61 3.14 16.22 -6.09
CA ILE A 61 3.49 14.80 -6.07
C ILE A 61 4.06 14.38 -4.70
N LEU A 62 4.96 15.16 -4.12
CA LEU A 62 5.53 14.87 -2.80
C LEU A 62 4.45 14.84 -1.70
N LEU A 63 3.46 15.75 -1.77
CA LEU A 63 2.34 15.75 -0.83
C LEU A 63 1.44 14.52 -1.01
N ILE A 64 1.11 14.18 -2.26
CA ILE A 64 0.28 13.02 -2.59
C ILE A 64 0.99 11.71 -2.20
N MET A 65 2.30 11.64 -2.39
CA MET A 65 3.09 10.49 -1.95
C MET A 65 3.03 10.29 -0.43
N LYS A 66 3.04 11.36 0.37
CA LYS A 66 2.85 11.26 1.82
C LYS A 66 1.49 10.62 2.16
N LEU A 67 0.43 11.04 1.48
CA LEU A 67 -0.90 10.45 1.63
C LEU A 67 -0.90 8.97 1.21
N ARG A 68 -0.30 8.63 0.07
CA ARG A 68 -0.20 7.27 -0.45
C ARG A 68 0.49 6.32 0.54
N TYR A 69 1.58 6.76 1.18
CA TYR A 69 2.32 5.93 2.14
C TYR A 69 1.59 5.68 3.46
N ILE A 70 0.47 6.36 3.74
CA ILE A 70 -0.45 5.94 4.80
C ILE A 70 -1.12 4.60 4.43
N GLY A 71 -1.47 4.40 3.15
CA GLY A 71 -2.01 3.14 2.66
C GLY A 71 -0.93 2.06 2.54
N VAL A 72 0.03 2.31 1.65
CA VAL A 72 1.07 1.33 1.24
C VAL A 72 1.80 0.70 2.42
N ALA A 73 2.22 1.49 3.40
CA ALA A 73 3.03 0.99 4.51
C ALA A 73 2.32 -0.05 5.38
N PHE A 74 1.00 -0.02 5.47
CA PHE A 74 0.24 -0.86 6.40
C PHE A 74 -0.58 -1.98 5.73
N ILE A 75 -0.85 -1.91 4.41
CA ILE A 75 -1.71 -2.86 3.71
C ILE A 75 -1.28 -4.30 3.97
N ASP A 76 -0.01 -4.63 3.75
CA ASP A 76 0.48 -6.01 3.81
C ASP A 76 0.46 -6.57 5.23
N THR A 77 0.80 -5.74 6.23
CA THR A 77 0.69 -6.10 7.64
C THR A 77 -0.76 -6.42 8.03
N PHE A 78 -1.72 -5.55 7.72
CA PHE A 78 -3.12 -5.80 8.04
C PHE A 78 -3.70 -6.96 7.23
N PHE A 79 -3.27 -7.14 5.98
CA PHE A 79 -3.67 -8.29 5.17
C PHE A 79 -3.11 -9.61 5.73
N LEU A 80 -1.87 -9.63 6.20
CA LEU A 80 -1.30 -10.80 6.88
C LEU A 80 -2.06 -11.12 8.17
N LEU A 81 -2.42 -10.12 8.97
CA LEU A 81 -3.24 -10.30 10.17
C LEU A 81 -4.63 -10.85 9.81
N PHE A 82 -5.22 -10.38 8.71
CA PHE A 82 -6.47 -10.93 8.18
C PHE A 82 -6.31 -12.41 7.81
N CYS A 83 -5.28 -12.78 7.04
CA CYS A 83 -4.99 -14.16 6.65
C CYS A 83 -4.76 -15.08 7.87
N MET A 84 -3.99 -14.63 8.85
CA MET A 84 -3.78 -15.39 10.09
C MET A 84 -5.09 -15.60 10.84
N ARG A 85 -5.94 -14.58 10.92
CA ARG A 85 -7.24 -14.67 11.59
C ARG A 85 -8.21 -15.57 10.84
N TYR A 86 -8.22 -15.46 9.51
CA TYR A 86 -9.06 -16.29 8.64
C TYR A 86 -8.70 -17.77 8.76
N THR A 87 -7.43 -18.12 8.84
CA THR A 87 -6.93 -19.49 9.02
C THR A 87 -6.87 -19.95 10.49
N HIS A 88 -7.54 -19.24 11.41
CA HIS A 88 -7.57 -19.53 12.84
C HIS A 88 -6.19 -19.68 13.51
N LYS A 89 -5.13 -19.12 12.92
CA LYS A 89 -3.78 -19.13 13.52
C LYS A 89 -3.68 -18.09 14.63
N LYS A 90 -2.92 -18.42 15.70
CA LYS A 90 -2.62 -17.47 16.77
C LYS A 90 -1.73 -16.35 16.26
N ILE A 91 -2.10 -15.11 16.57
CA ILE A 91 -1.33 -13.92 16.21
C ILE A 91 -0.46 -13.53 17.41
N PRO A 92 0.88 -13.69 17.33
CA PRO A 92 1.79 -13.28 18.41
C PRO A 92 1.80 -11.76 18.53
N LYS A 93 1.44 -11.23 19.69
CA LYS A 93 1.34 -9.76 19.91
C LYS A 93 2.65 -9.02 19.65
N HIS A 94 3.79 -9.63 20.03
CA HIS A 94 5.10 -9.05 19.79
C HIS A 94 5.43 -8.96 18.30
N LEU A 95 5.06 -9.95 17.50
CA LEU A 95 5.24 -9.91 16.04
C LEU A 95 4.46 -8.75 15.42
N VAL A 96 3.19 -8.59 15.81
CA VAL A 96 2.36 -7.46 15.35
C VAL A 96 3.01 -6.13 15.73
N GLY A 97 3.50 -6.01 16.96
CA GLY A 97 4.18 -4.79 17.41
C GLY A 97 5.42 -4.46 16.58
N VAL A 98 6.25 -5.46 16.29
CA VAL A 98 7.44 -5.28 15.44
C VAL A 98 7.06 -4.85 14.02
N MET A 99 6.06 -5.52 13.41
CA MET A 99 5.60 -5.19 12.07
C MET A 99 5.09 -3.74 12.00
N LEU A 100 4.23 -3.33 12.94
CA LEU A 100 3.72 -1.95 12.97
C LEU A 100 4.83 -0.91 13.19
N VAL A 101 5.85 -1.22 13.98
CA VAL A 101 7.01 -0.33 14.13
C VAL A 101 7.77 -0.20 12.80
N VAL A 102 7.98 -1.28 12.07
CA VAL A 102 8.62 -1.26 10.74
C VAL A 102 7.79 -0.43 9.77
N ASP A 103 6.48 -0.65 9.71
CA ASP A 103 5.54 0.08 8.85
C ASP A 103 5.59 1.60 9.14
N ILE A 104 5.59 1.99 10.42
CA ILE A 104 5.70 3.39 10.85
C ILE A 104 7.06 3.98 10.41
N LEU A 105 8.16 3.25 10.56
CA LEU A 105 9.49 3.72 10.14
C LEU A 105 9.57 3.90 8.63
N VAL A 106 8.98 2.99 7.84
CA VAL A 106 8.88 3.10 6.38
C VAL A 106 8.05 4.33 6.01
N MET A 107 6.87 4.51 6.62
CA MET A 107 6.02 5.68 6.39
C MET A 107 6.75 6.98 6.72
N ILE A 108 7.41 7.09 7.88
CA ILE A 108 8.19 8.27 8.28
C ILE A 108 9.31 8.53 7.27
N SER A 109 10.03 7.49 6.83
CA SER A 109 11.10 7.62 5.84
C SER A 109 10.59 8.18 4.50
N ALA A 110 9.39 7.74 4.07
CA ALA A 110 8.75 8.27 2.87
C ALA A 110 8.33 9.73 3.05
N TRP A 111 7.76 10.09 4.21
CA TRP A 111 7.29 11.43 4.52
C TRP A 111 8.41 12.47 4.65
N THR A 112 9.58 12.02 5.11
CA THR A 112 10.76 12.86 5.31
C THR A 112 11.76 12.75 4.15
N SER A 113 11.41 12.08 3.06
CA SER A 113 12.29 11.83 1.90
C SER A 113 12.88 13.10 1.27
N GLN A 114 12.25 14.25 1.46
CA GLN A 114 12.74 15.56 1.03
C GLN A 114 13.97 16.07 1.80
N TYR A 115 14.26 15.49 2.98
CA TYR A 115 15.38 15.88 3.86
C TYR A 115 16.55 14.90 3.82
N HIS A 116 16.38 13.73 3.20
CA HIS A 116 17.39 12.69 3.12
C HIS A 116 17.18 11.78 1.89
N SER A 117 18.22 11.11 1.45
CA SER A 117 18.20 10.21 0.28
C SER A 117 17.88 8.74 0.62
N LEU A 118 17.33 8.46 1.82
CA LEU A 118 17.09 7.08 2.28
C LEU A 118 15.94 6.41 1.54
N PHE A 119 14.87 7.14 1.24
CA PHE A 119 13.69 6.62 0.58
C PHE A 119 13.74 6.90 -0.93
N TYR A 120 13.80 8.17 -1.34
CA TYR A 120 14.10 8.61 -2.70
C TYR A 120 15.37 9.43 -2.69
N ARG A 121 16.29 9.12 -3.61
CA ARG A 121 17.51 9.91 -3.82
C ARG A 121 17.21 11.15 -4.65
N ASP A 122 16.34 10.99 -5.65
CA ASP A 122 15.95 12.07 -6.53
C ASP A 122 14.58 11.79 -7.18
N ILE A 123 13.86 12.87 -7.52
CA ILE A 123 12.58 12.82 -8.23
C ILE A 123 12.56 13.93 -9.25
N TYR A 124 12.49 13.59 -10.54
CA TYR A 124 12.47 14.56 -11.63
C TYR A 124 11.63 14.09 -12.81
N TYR A 125 11.21 15.06 -13.63
CA TYR A 125 10.53 14.73 -14.87
C TYR A 125 11.53 14.41 -15.97
N VAL A 126 11.26 13.35 -16.73
CA VAL A 126 11.98 12.97 -17.94
C VAL A 126 11.04 13.12 -19.11
N THR A 127 11.48 13.85 -20.16
CA THR A 127 10.75 13.97 -21.42
C THR A 127 11.42 13.10 -22.46
N ALA A 128 10.70 12.11 -22.95
CA ALA A 128 11.13 11.24 -24.05
C ALA A 128 10.16 11.39 -25.23
N GLY A 129 10.57 12.17 -26.22
CA GLY A 129 9.70 12.55 -27.33
C GLY A 129 8.54 13.43 -26.87
N SER A 130 7.30 12.99 -27.12
CA SER A 130 6.08 13.69 -26.69
C SER A 130 5.58 13.27 -25.29
N LEU A 131 6.27 12.33 -24.61
CA LEU A 131 5.86 11.80 -23.33
C LEU A 131 6.75 12.38 -22.21
N THR A 132 6.10 12.98 -21.22
CA THR A 132 6.75 13.38 -19.97
C THR A 132 6.28 12.43 -18.86
N TYR A 133 7.24 11.83 -18.15
CA TYR A 133 6.95 10.93 -17.03
C TYR A 133 7.84 11.25 -15.84
N LEU A 134 7.34 10.91 -14.65
CA LEU A 134 8.08 11.09 -13.42
C LEU A 134 9.10 9.95 -13.25
N HIS A 135 10.38 10.33 -13.14
CA HIS A 135 11.45 9.39 -12.81
C HIS A 135 11.80 9.50 -11.33
N ARG A 136 11.96 8.35 -10.68
CA ARG A 136 12.32 8.25 -9.26
C ARG A 136 13.59 7.44 -9.13
N VAL A 137 14.59 8.03 -8.47
CA VAL A 137 15.81 7.31 -8.08
C VAL A 137 15.60 6.80 -6.66
N TYR A 138 15.58 5.49 -6.50
CA TYR A 138 15.26 4.83 -5.24
C TYR A 138 16.43 4.83 -4.26
N GLY A 139 16.11 5.02 -2.99
CA GLY A 139 17.04 4.88 -1.86
C GLY A 139 16.98 3.48 -1.23
N PRO A 140 17.86 3.20 -0.24
CA PRO A 140 17.99 1.86 0.35
C PRO A 140 16.75 1.38 1.09
N VAL A 141 15.96 2.28 1.68
CA VAL A 141 14.75 1.91 2.44
C VAL A 141 13.67 1.32 1.52
N ILE A 142 13.56 1.76 0.27
CA ILE A 142 12.61 1.15 -0.69
C ILE A 142 12.97 -0.31 -0.98
N TYR A 143 14.24 -0.62 -1.16
CA TYR A 143 14.66 -2.01 -1.39
C TYR A 143 14.39 -2.89 -0.16
N PHE A 144 14.68 -2.38 1.05
CA PHE A 144 14.31 -3.07 2.29
C PHE A 144 12.80 -3.30 2.36
N ASN A 145 11.99 -2.26 2.11
CA ASN A 145 10.54 -2.34 2.13
C ASN A 145 10.01 -3.36 1.12
N SER A 146 10.54 -3.38 -0.12
CA SER A 146 10.12 -4.34 -1.14
C SER A 146 10.39 -5.79 -0.74
N VAL A 147 11.53 -6.06 -0.07
CA VAL A 147 11.82 -7.40 0.47
C VAL A 147 10.85 -7.73 1.62
N TYR A 148 10.61 -6.79 2.51
CA TYR A 148 9.69 -6.95 3.64
C TYR A 148 8.25 -7.23 3.18
N GLU A 149 7.71 -6.46 2.24
CA GLU A 149 6.40 -6.69 1.62
C GLU A 149 6.33 -8.06 0.92
N THR A 150 7.37 -8.42 0.16
CA THR A 150 7.47 -9.72 -0.52
C THR A 150 7.37 -10.88 0.47
N VAL A 151 8.08 -10.82 1.59
CA VAL A 151 8.02 -11.84 2.65
C VAL A 151 6.60 -11.94 3.23
N GLN A 152 5.91 -10.82 3.45
CA GLN A 152 4.54 -10.82 3.95
C GLN A 152 3.57 -11.42 2.95
N ILE A 153 3.70 -11.10 1.65
CA ILE A 153 2.86 -11.66 0.57
C ILE A 153 3.04 -13.19 0.50
N PHE A 154 4.28 -13.69 0.55
CA PHE A 154 4.54 -15.13 0.59
C PHE A 154 3.97 -15.80 1.83
N ALA A 155 4.04 -15.15 3.00
CA ALA A 155 3.42 -15.65 4.22
C ALA A 155 1.89 -15.72 4.08
N CYS A 156 1.24 -14.71 3.49
CA CYS A 156 -0.19 -14.71 3.19
C CYS A 156 -0.57 -15.86 2.24
N ALA A 157 0.17 -16.03 1.14
CA ALA A 157 -0.06 -17.11 0.18
C ALA A 157 0.09 -18.49 0.83
N TYR A 158 1.13 -18.69 1.62
CA TYR A 158 1.34 -19.93 2.37
C TYR A 158 0.17 -20.23 3.34
N LEU A 159 -0.27 -19.23 4.11
CA LEU A 159 -1.40 -19.38 5.03
C LEU A 159 -2.69 -19.70 4.29
N ALA A 160 -2.97 -19.04 3.17
CA ALA A 160 -4.16 -19.29 2.35
C ALA A 160 -4.17 -20.72 1.80
N LEU A 161 -3.05 -21.19 1.24
CA LEU A 161 -2.90 -22.55 0.70
C LEU A 161 -3.03 -23.60 1.81
N LYS A 162 -2.45 -23.35 2.98
CA LYS A 162 -2.57 -24.26 4.13
C LYS A 162 -3.99 -24.31 4.68
N GLY A 163 -4.65 -23.17 4.82
CA GLY A 163 -6.03 -23.10 5.26
C GLY A 163 -7.00 -23.81 4.32
N TRP A 164 -6.76 -23.72 2.99
CA TRP A 164 -7.55 -24.45 2.00
C TRP A 164 -7.40 -25.97 2.06
N ARG A 165 -6.21 -26.48 2.45
CA ARG A 165 -5.97 -27.92 2.60
C ARG A 165 -6.54 -28.51 3.90
N GLU A 166 -6.74 -27.65 4.91
CA GLU A 166 -7.24 -28.06 6.24
C GLU A 166 -8.78 -27.89 6.35
N ALA A 167 -9.44 -27.28 5.34
CA ALA A 167 -10.89 -27.12 5.23
C ALA A 167 -11.57 -28.28 4.50
#